data_fcfe33390bbf02eb2498b905a012da98
#
_entry.id   fcfe33390bbf02eb2498b905a012da98
#
_cell.length_a   1.000
_cell.length_b   1.000
_cell.length_c   1.000
_cell.angle_alpha   90.00
_cell.angle_beta   90.00
_cell.angle_gamma   90.00
#
_symmetry.space_group_name_H-M   'P 1'
#
loop_
_entity.id
_entity.type
_entity.pdbx_description
1 polymer ?
#
loop_
_entity_poly.entity_id
_entity_poly.type
_entity_poly.pdbx_seq_one_letter_code
_entity_poly.pdbx_strand_id
1 'polypeptide(L)'
;NDDVTRIPAAAISTVDARKLAKLYQTDPKLQVTFQMNCEALPDVEQGNVIGEWTGSEFPNEIITLGGHLDSWDIGEGAHDDGAGIVHTIEVLRALKAIGYTPRRTIRFVLFINEENGNRGGIKYAEIAASELAKNEHVYVAAMESDAGGFSPRGFSMDATDTLVDIVKSWKPLFEQYNIHRFKKGWSGVDIGPLKELDRRPLLIGLVPDGQRYFDFHHSTSDVFENVHKRELELGAATMASMIMLIDKYIPAP
;
A
#
# COMPACT_ATOMS: atom_id res chain seq x y z
N ASN A 1 3.55 -2.56 -23.54
CA ASN A 1 3.00 -2.81 -24.88
C ASN A 1 4.07 -2.52 -25.90
N ASP A 2 4.53 -3.56 -26.62
CA ASP A 2 5.59 -3.43 -27.64
C ASP A 2 5.15 -2.66 -28.90
N ASP A 3 3.85 -2.41 -29.04
CA ASP A 3 3.24 -1.68 -30.15
C ASP A 3 3.19 -0.14 -29.96
N VAL A 4 3.65 0.37 -28.83
CA VAL A 4 3.65 1.81 -28.57
C VAL A 4 5.02 2.41 -28.88
N THR A 5 5.05 3.40 -29.78
CA THR A 5 6.28 4.16 -30.04
C THR A 5 6.75 4.84 -28.77
N ARG A 6 7.91 4.45 -28.26
CA ARG A 6 8.52 5.05 -27.07
C ARG A 6 9.16 6.38 -27.47
N ILE A 7 8.94 7.40 -26.66
CA ILE A 7 9.55 8.72 -26.80
C ILE A 7 10.44 8.99 -25.59
N PRO A 8 11.51 9.79 -25.71
CA PRO A 8 12.24 10.30 -24.56
C PRO A 8 11.30 11.04 -23.60
N ALA A 9 11.31 10.67 -22.33
CA ALA A 9 10.48 11.29 -21.30
C ALA A 9 11.29 11.42 -20.01
N ALA A 10 11.01 12.49 -19.26
CA ALA A 10 11.61 12.73 -17.95
C ALA A 10 10.61 13.45 -17.04
N ALA A 11 10.64 13.10 -15.76
CA ALA A 11 9.95 13.88 -14.73
C ALA A 11 10.75 15.15 -14.40
N ILE A 12 10.04 16.26 -14.17
CA ILE A 12 10.64 17.54 -13.75
C ILE A 12 9.90 18.06 -12.53
N SER A 13 10.58 18.89 -11.74
CA SER A 13 9.96 19.53 -10.58
C SER A 13 8.79 20.44 -11.01
N THR A 14 7.81 20.62 -10.11
CA THR A 14 6.71 21.60 -10.35
C THR A 14 7.22 23.02 -10.51
N VAL A 15 8.35 23.37 -9.89
CA VAL A 15 9.03 24.66 -10.01
C VAL A 15 9.55 24.84 -11.43
N ASP A 16 10.24 23.84 -11.97
CA ASP A 16 10.79 23.88 -13.33
C ASP A 16 9.68 23.85 -14.38
N ALA A 17 8.63 23.06 -14.16
CA ALA A 17 7.45 23.04 -15.03
C ALA A 17 6.82 24.45 -15.15
N ARG A 18 6.64 25.14 -14.02
CA ARG A 18 6.12 26.53 -14.00
C ARG A 18 7.07 27.49 -14.70
N LYS A 19 8.38 27.33 -14.51
CA LYS A 19 9.40 28.16 -15.19
C LYS A 19 9.37 27.96 -16.70
N LEU A 20 9.31 26.71 -17.16
CA LEU A 20 9.18 26.38 -18.60
C LEU A 20 7.89 26.95 -19.18
N ALA A 21 6.75 26.80 -18.50
CA ALA A 21 5.47 27.35 -18.94
C ALA A 21 5.53 28.88 -19.10
N LYS A 22 6.18 29.60 -18.16
CA LYS A 22 6.39 31.04 -18.25
C LYS A 22 7.30 31.42 -19.40
N LEU A 23 8.38 30.70 -19.62
CA LEU A 23 9.31 30.97 -20.76
C LEU A 23 8.61 30.75 -22.09
N TYR A 24 7.81 29.67 -22.22
CA TYR A 24 7.05 29.39 -23.43
C TYR A 24 6.03 30.47 -23.79
N GLN A 25 5.46 31.16 -22.80
CA GLN A 25 4.58 32.33 -23.06
C GLN A 25 5.30 33.51 -23.73
N THR A 26 6.60 33.66 -23.48
CA THR A 26 7.42 34.72 -24.05
C THR A 26 8.16 34.30 -25.33
N ASP A 27 8.44 33.00 -25.46
CA ASP A 27 9.09 32.40 -26.62
C ASP A 27 8.41 31.05 -27.01
N PRO A 28 7.41 31.12 -27.93
CA PRO A 28 6.74 29.88 -28.42
C PRO A 28 7.64 28.93 -29.21
N LYS A 29 8.89 29.33 -29.54
CA LYS A 29 9.89 28.48 -30.17
C LYS A 29 10.90 27.91 -29.20
N LEU A 30 10.62 28.00 -27.89
CA LEU A 30 11.44 27.43 -26.82
C LEU A 30 11.77 26.00 -27.13
N GLN A 31 13.06 25.64 -27.07
CA GLN A 31 13.55 24.27 -27.21
C GLN A 31 14.12 23.81 -25.88
N VAL A 32 13.91 22.54 -25.58
CA VAL A 32 14.48 21.85 -24.43
C VAL A 32 15.35 20.71 -24.93
N THR A 33 16.57 20.64 -24.44
CA THR A 33 17.50 19.53 -24.76
C THR A 33 17.52 18.55 -23.60
N PHE A 34 17.25 17.27 -23.86
CA PHE A 34 17.42 16.19 -22.92
C PHE A 34 18.74 15.46 -23.20
N GLN A 35 19.49 15.20 -22.14
CA GLN A 35 20.59 14.25 -22.18
C GLN A 35 20.24 13.08 -21.25
N MET A 36 20.06 11.91 -21.81
CA MET A 36 19.61 10.70 -21.09
C MET A 36 20.56 9.56 -21.40
N ASN A 37 21.03 8.87 -20.35
CA ASN A 37 21.88 7.68 -20.44
C ASN A 37 21.17 6.51 -19.73
N CYS A 38 19.93 6.22 -20.15
CA CYS A 38 19.13 5.15 -19.58
C CYS A 38 19.46 3.82 -20.26
N GLU A 39 19.66 2.79 -19.49
CA GLU A 39 19.89 1.41 -19.94
C GLU A 39 18.91 0.46 -19.23
N ALA A 40 18.30 -0.45 -19.99
CA ALA A 40 17.50 -1.53 -19.41
C ALA A 40 18.44 -2.68 -19.04
N LEU A 41 18.61 -2.94 -17.77
CA LEU A 41 19.41 -4.05 -17.27
C LEU A 41 18.60 -5.36 -17.26
N PRO A 42 19.28 -6.53 -17.28
CA PRO A 42 18.60 -7.82 -17.11
C PRO A 42 17.85 -7.90 -15.78
N ASP A 43 16.72 -8.60 -15.77
CA ASP A 43 15.96 -8.88 -14.56
C ASP A 43 16.82 -9.65 -13.54
N VAL A 44 16.64 -9.32 -12.25
CA VAL A 44 17.28 -10.02 -11.12
C VAL A 44 16.18 -10.71 -10.32
N GLU A 45 16.43 -11.95 -9.91
CA GLU A 45 15.48 -12.70 -9.08
C GLU A 45 15.42 -12.09 -7.66
N GLN A 46 14.21 -11.78 -7.23
CA GLN A 46 13.89 -11.22 -5.91
C GLN A 46 12.65 -11.92 -5.35
N GLY A 47 12.33 -11.71 -4.07
CA GLY A 47 11.18 -12.34 -3.43
C GLY A 47 10.50 -11.45 -2.40
N ASN A 48 9.19 -11.61 -2.28
CA ASN A 48 8.44 -11.05 -1.15
C ASN A 48 8.93 -11.69 0.16
N VAL A 49 8.95 -10.90 1.25
CA VAL A 49 9.19 -11.43 2.59
C VAL A 49 7.85 -11.66 3.28
N ILE A 50 7.61 -12.89 3.72
CA ILE A 50 6.32 -13.28 4.31
C ILE A 50 6.55 -13.83 5.72
N GLY A 51 5.81 -13.28 6.68
CA GLY A 51 5.67 -13.81 8.03
C GLY A 51 4.21 -14.15 8.32
N GLU A 52 3.97 -15.26 9.02
CA GLU A 52 2.63 -15.66 9.40
C GLU A 52 2.45 -15.77 10.91
N TRP A 53 1.28 -15.36 11.35
CA TRP A 53 0.77 -15.64 12.67
C TRP A 53 -0.49 -16.49 12.53
N THR A 54 -0.33 -17.79 12.73
CA THR A 54 -1.41 -18.79 12.56
C THR A 54 -2.61 -18.49 13.46
N GLY A 55 -3.79 -18.52 12.88
CA GLY A 55 -5.06 -18.31 13.56
C GLY A 55 -5.43 -19.48 14.49
N SER A 56 -6.09 -19.14 15.59
CA SER A 56 -6.48 -20.10 16.62
C SER A 56 -7.79 -20.85 16.32
N GLU A 57 -8.68 -20.26 15.51
CA GLU A 57 -10.00 -20.83 15.20
C GLU A 57 -10.13 -21.19 13.71
N PHE A 58 -9.63 -20.34 12.83
CA PHE A 58 -9.75 -20.45 11.38
C PHE A 58 -8.36 -20.33 10.72
N PRO A 59 -7.44 -21.30 10.93
CA PRO A 59 -6.06 -21.17 10.45
C PRO A 59 -5.93 -21.10 8.92
N ASN A 60 -6.93 -21.55 8.18
CA ASN A 60 -6.93 -21.53 6.71
C ASN A 60 -7.60 -20.25 6.14
N GLU A 61 -8.14 -19.37 6.99
CA GLU A 61 -8.67 -18.07 6.57
C GLU A 61 -7.58 -17.02 6.76
N ILE A 62 -7.21 -16.35 5.65
CA ILE A 62 -6.05 -15.44 5.60
C ILE A 62 -6.50 -13.98 5.62
N ILE A 63 -5.88 -13.20 6.48
CA ILE A 63 -5.88 -11.74 6.44
C ILE A 63 -4.47 -11.31 6.08
N THR A 64 -4.29 -10.71 4.91
CA THR A 64 -3.00 -10.17 4.46
C THR A 64 -2.83 -8.73 4.94
N LEU A 65 -1.63 -8.38 5.35
CA LEU A 65 -1.23 -7.02 5.72
C LEU A 65 0.14 -6.73 5.12
N GLY A 66 0.31 -5.60 4.43
CA GLY A 66 1.58 -5.34 3.76
C GLY A 66 1.83 -3.89 3.35
N GLY A 67 2.99 -3.73 2.75
CA GLY A 67 3.54 -2.60 2.05
C GLY A 67 4.75 -3.08 1.24
N HIS A 68 5.42 -2.23 0.46
CA HIS A 68 6.50 -2.66 -0.42
C HIS A 68 7.92 -2.28 0.06
N LEU A 69 8.91 -3.09 -0.34
CA LEU A 69 10.31 -2.99 0.10
C LEU A 69 11.16 -2.12 -0.80
N ASP A 70 10.81 -2.06 -2.08
CA ASP A 70 11.55 -1.27 -3.06
C ASP A 70 11.13 0.20 -2.99
N SER A 71 11.97 1.06 -3.52
CA SER A 71 11.75 2.51 -3.55
C SER A 71 12.55 3.13 -4.71
N TRP A 72 12.26 4.38 -5.04
CA TRP A 72 13.04 5.14 -6.00
C TRP A 72 14.40 5.54 -5.43
N ASP A 73 15.46 5.36 -6.22
CA ASP A 73 16.87 5.54 -5.83
C ASP A 73 17.31 6.99 -5.60
N ILE A 74 16.43 7.97 -5.87
CA ILE A 74 16.73 9.39 -5.64
C ILE A 74 16.52 9.83 -4.19
N GLY A 75 15.80 9.03 -3.39
CA GLY A 75 15.54 9.20 -1.95
C GLY A 75 15.94 7.97 -1.15
N GLU A 76 15.45 7.87 0.07
CA GLU A 76 15.62 6.71 0.96
C GLU A 76 14.37 5.82 1.01
N GLY A 77 13.26 6.24 0.37
CA GLY A 77 11.99 5.53 0.42
C GLY A 77 11.36 5.52 1.82
N ALA A 78 11.51 6.61 2.59
CA ALA A 78 11.07 6.63 3.98
C ALA A 78 9.53 6.73 4.12
N HIS A 79 8.87 7.47 3.22
CA HIS A 79 7.42 7.52 3.10
C HIS A 79 6.90 6.51 2.08
N ASP A 80 7.65 6.26 1.00
CA ASP A 80 7.27 5.41 -0.13
C ASP A 80 8.30 4.27 -0.32
N ASP A 81 8.20 3.08 0.34
CA ASP A 81 7.15 2.74 1.30
C ASP A 81 7.73 2.19 2.62
N GLY A 82 8.84 2.75 3.09
CA GLY A 82 9.38 2.44 4.41
C GLY A 82 8.36 2.59 5.53
N ALA A 83 7.44 3.57 5.39
CA ALA A 83 6.36 3.79 6.34
C ALA A 83 5.39 2.60 6.40
N GLY A 84 4.97 2.05 5.25
CA GLY A 84 4.08 0.88 5.21
C GLY A 84 4.75 -0.39 5.71
N ILE A 85 6.03 -0.58 5.42
CA ILE A 85 6.83 -1.65 6.00
C ILE A 85 6.83 -1.58 7.53
N VAL A 86 7.12 -0.40 8.09
CA VAL A 86 7.16 -0.18 9.54
C VAL A 86 5.77 -0.34 10.15
N HIS A 87 4.71 0.17 9.51
CA HIS A 87 3.33 -0.06 9.92
C HIS A 87 3.02 -1.57 10.02
N THR A 88 3.39 -2.34 8.99
CA THR A 88 3.15 -3.79 8.93
C THR A 88 3.83 -4.53 10.08
N ILE A 89 5.10 -4.23 10.36
CA ILE A 89 5.87 -4.83 11.45
C ILE A 89 5.32 -4.41 12.81
N GLU A 90 4.98 -3.13 12.96
CA GLU A 90 4.49 -2.56 14.22
C GLU A 90 3.09 -3.08 14.58
N VAL A 91 2.23 -3.34 13.59
CA VAL A 91 0.94 -4.01 13.83
C VAL A 91 1.15 -5.37 14.50
N LEU A 92 2.08 -6.19 13.99
CA LEU A 92 2.42 -7.48 14.61
C LEU A 92 2.90 -7.28 16.06
N ARG A 93 3.83 -6.35 16.26
CA ARG A 93 4.40 -6.06 17.58
C ARG A 93 3.33 -5.57 18.56
N ALA A 94 2.47 -4.65 18.15
CA ALA A 94 1.40 -4.07 18.96
C ALA A 94 0.37 -5.13 19.35
N LEU A 95 -0.11 -5.94 18.42
CA LEU A 95 -1.07 -7.01 18.69
C LEU A 95 -0.49 -8.04 19.68
N LYS A 96 0.78 -8.42 19.53
CA LYS A 96 1.46 -9.29 20.50
C LYS A 96 1.59 -8.64 21.87
N ALA A 97 1.93 -7.36 21.94
CA ALA A 97 2.12 -6.63 23.19
C ALA A 97 0.83 -6.54 24.03
N ILE A 98 -0.34 -6.46 23.38
CA ILE A 98 -1.63 -6.45 24.07
C ILE A 98 -2.18 -7.85 24.37
N GLY A 99 -1.44 -8.91 24.04
CA GLY A 99 -1.88 -10.30 24.24
C GLY A 99 -3.00 -10.73 23.30
N TYR A 100 -3.12 -10.11 22.13
CA TYR A 100 -4.12 -10.53 21.13
C TYR A 100 -3.83 -11.94 20.64
N THR A 101 -4.88 -12.73 20.44
CA THR A 101 -4.82 -14.04 19.80
C THR A 101 -5.69 -14.00 18.56
N PRO A 102 -5.12 -14.02 17.36
CA PRO A 102 -5.90 -13.93 16.14
C PRO A 102 -6.74 -15.21 15.95
N ARG A 103 -7.97 -15.04 15.51
CA ARG A 103 -8.85 -16.16 15.14
C ARG A 103 -8.45 -16.73 13.78
N ARG A 104 -8.08 -15.86 12.85
CA ARG A 104 -7.61 -16.16 11.49
C ARG A 104 -6.11 -15.99 11.39
N THR A 105 -5.50 -16.62 10.42
CA THR A 105 -4.08 -16.39 10.13
C THR A 105 -3.88 -14.99 9.59
N ILE A 106 -2.99 -14.24 10.24
CA ILE A 106 -2.54 -12.93 9.73
C ILE A 106 -1.22 -13.15 9.02
N ARG A 107 -1.18 -12.83 7.73
CA ARG A 107 0.00 -12.92 6.87
C ARG A 107 0.55 -11.53 6.64
N PHE A 108 1.74 -11.27 7.17
CA PHE A 108 2.49 -10.03 7.01
C PHE A 108 3.37 -10.16 5.77
N VAL A 109 3.17 -9.30 4.78
CA VAL A 109 3.86 -9.39 3.50
C VAL A 109 4.58 -8.08 3.23
N LEU A 110 5.89 -8.18 3.00
CA LEU A 110 6.70 -7.09 2.50
C LEU A 110 6.92 -7.38 1.01
N PHE A 111 6.20 -6.65 0.17
CA PHE A 111 6.19 -6.86 -1.27
C PHE A 111 7.46 -6.34 -1.92
N ILE A 112 7.77 -6.82 -3.12
CA ILE A 112 8.94 -6.38 -3.89
C ILE A 112 8.53 -5.99 -5.31
N ASN A 113 9.23 -5.02 -5.89
CA ASN A 113 9.04 -4.56 -7.26
C ASN A 113 7.67 -3.91 -7.50
N GLU A 114 7.14 -3.17 -6.52
CA GLU A 114 5.94 -2.35 -6.69
C GLU A 114 6.19 -1.28 -7.74
N GLU A 115 7.25 -0.50 -7.56
CA GLU A 115 7.65 0.69 -8.33
C GLU A 115 7.90 0.42 -9.82
N ASN A 116 8.26 -0.80 -10.18
CA ASN A 116 8.64 -1.19 -11.54
C ASN A 116 7.80 -2.34 -12.10
N GLY A 117 6.49 -2.37 -11.79
CA GLY A 117 5.56 -3.27 -12.44
C GLY A 117 4.82 -4.23 -11.52
N ASN A 118 4.89 -4.03 -10.21
CA ASN A 118 4.12 -4.78 -9.19
C ASN A 118 4.24 -6.32 -9.32
N ARG A 119 5.45 -6.80 -9.64
CA ARG A 119 5.66 -8.24 -9.85
C ARG A 119 5.47 -9.05 -8.56
N GLY A 120 5.81 -8.45 -7.42
CA GLY A 120 5.62 -9.06 -6.09
C GLY A 120 4.14 -9.26 -5.76
N GLY A 121 3.32 -8.22 -5.90
CA GLY A 121 1.87 -8.28 -5.67
C GLY A 121 1.16 -9.23 -6.66
N ILE A 122 1.53 -9.18 -7.94
CA ILE A 122 1.00 -10.09 -8.97
C ILE A 122 1.34 -11.54 -8.61
N LYS A 123 2.61 -11.82 -8.25
CA LYS A 123 3.03 -13.18 -7.89
C LYS A 123 2.35 -13.69 -6.64
N TYR A 124 2.15 -12.81 -5.66
CA TYR A 124 1.38 -13.14 -4.45
C TYR A 124 -0.06 -13.54 -4.78
N ALA A 125 -0.73 -12.80 -5.66
CA ALA A 125 -2.10 -13.11 -6.10
C ALA A 125 -2.18 -14.43 -6.91
N GLU A 126 -1.19 -14.74 -7.75
CA GLU A 126 -1.10 -16.03 -8.44
C GLU A 126 -1.02 -17.20 -7.45
N ILE A 127 -0.19 -17.07 -6.41
CA ILE A 127 -0.08 -18.08 -5.34
C ILE A 127 -1.40 -18.19 -4.59
N ALA A 128 -2.02 -17.07 -4.24
CA ALA A 128 -3.31 -17.03 -3.56
C ALA A 128 -4.41 -17.74 -4.37
N ALA A 129 -4.46 -17.52 -5.69
CA ALA A 129 -5.39 -18.21 -6.57
C ALA A 129 -5.15 -19.73 -6.60
N SER A 130 -3.89 -20.15 -6.61
CA SER A 130 -3.52 -21.57 -6.54
C SER A 130 -3.92 -22.21 -5.20
N GLU A 131 -3.67 -21.55 -4.07
CA GLU A 131 -4.06 -22.00 -2.74
C GLU A 131 -5.58 -22.12 -2.61
N LEU A 132 -6.32 -21.11 -3.12
CA LEU A 132 -7.78 -21.14 -3.14
C LEU A 132 -8.34 -22.30 -3.98
N ALA A 133 -7.80 -22.51 -5.17
CA ALA A 133 -8.22 -23.61 -6.06
C ALA A 133 -7.99 -25.00 -5.45
N LYS A 134 -6.97 -25.16 -4.60
CA LYS A 134 -6.68 -26.39 -3.86
C LYS A 134 -7.47 -26.51 -2.55
N ASN A 135 -8.26 -25.51 -2.19
CA ASN A 135 -8.92 -25.36 -0.88
C ASN A 135 -7.94 -25.40 0.30
N GLU A 136 -6.72 -24.91 0.10
CA GLU A 136 -5.71 -24.79 1.15
C GLU A 136 -5.99 -23.56 2.01
N HIS A 137 -6.25 -22.41 1.36
CA HIS A 137 -6.53 -21.14 2.03
C HIS A 137 -7.70 -20.39 1.38
N VAL A 138 -8.36 -19.54 2.19
CA VAL A 138 -9.39 -18.58 1.77
C VAL A 138 -8.94 -17.19 2.21
N TYR A 139 -8.87 -16.26 1.28
CA TYR A 139 -8.46 -14.88 1.57
C TYR A 139 -9.68 -14.05 1.99
N VAL A 140 -9.72 -13.63 3.25
CA VAL A 140 -10.85 -12.89 3.84
C VAL A 140 -10.71 -11.40 3.59
N ALA A 141 -9.50 -10.88 3.81
CA ALA A 141 -9.18 -9.48 3.59
C ALA A 141 -7.70 -9.29 3.27
N ALA A 142 -7.39 -8.16 2.64
CA ALA A 142 -6.02 -7.66 2.54
C ALA A 142 -6.00 -6.16 2.84
N MET A 143 -4.97 -5.71 3.56
CA MET A 143 -4.75 -4.31 3.93
C MET A 143 -3.36 -3.87 3.51
N GLU A 144 -3.28 -2.66 2.94
CA GLU A 144 -2.03 -2.05 2.52
C GLU A 144 -1.88 -0.63 3.10
N SER A 145 -0.66 -0.26 3.37
CA SER A 145 -0.27 1.10 3.71
C SER A 145 0.82 1.54 2.74
N ASP A 146 0.45 2.40 1.80
CA ASP A 146 1.31 2.92 0.73
C ASP A 146 0.83 4.33 0.33
N ALA A 147 0.93 5.26 1.29
CA ALA A 147 0.59 6.67 1.09
C ALA A 147 1.32 7.56 2.11
N GLY A 148 2.45 7.08 2.61
CA GLY A 148 3.33 7.75 3.55
C GLY A 148 2.94 7.62 5.02
N GLY A 149 3.90 7.93 5.88
CA GLY A 149 3.80 7.83 7.36
C GLY A 149 3.11 9.02 8.02
N PHE A 150 2.10 9.62 7.39
CA PHE A 150 1.36 10.77 7.93
C PHE A 150 0.22 10.36 8.85
N SER A 151 -0.34 11.34 9.58
CA SER A 151 -1.47 11.10 10.49
C SER A 151 -2.61 10.36 9.79
N PRO A 152 -3.10 9.23 10.30
CA PRO A 152 -4.20 8.48 9.69
C PRO A 152 -5.50 9.30 9.68
N ARG A 153 -6.27 9.17 8.61
CA ARG A 153 -7.57 9.85 8.43
C ARG A 153 -8.70 8.88 8.11
N GLY A 154 -8.39 7.63 7.79
CA GLY A 154 -9.42 6.64 7.50
C GLY A 154 -8.95 5.50 6.63
N PHE A 155 -9.90 4.95 5.88
CA PHE A 155 -9.69 3.80 5.02
C PHE A 155 -10.41 3.96 3.68
N SER A 156 -9.81 3.44 2.62
CA SER A 156 -10.41 3.27 1.31
C SER A 156 -10.61 1.77 1.05
N MET A 157 -11.76 1.37 0.55
CA MET A 157 -12.14 -0.04 0.42
C MET A 157 -12.50 -0.38 -1.02
N ASP A 158 -11.87 -1.40 -1.57
CA ASP A 158 -12.24 -2.05 -2.83
C ASP A 158 -12.89 -3.41 -2.52
N ALA A 159 -14.21 -3.41 -2.44
CA ALA A 159 -15.01 -4.55 -2.03
C ALA A 159 -16.46 -4.44 -2.50
N THR A 160 -17.26 -5.47 -2.20
CA THR A 160 -18.72 -5.42 -2.38
C THR A 160 -19.35 -4.35 -1.46
N ASP A 161 -20.50 -3.80 -1.85
CA ASP A 161 -21.18 -2.78 -1.04
C ASP A 161 -21.50 -3.29 0.37
N THR A 162 -21.86 -4.55 0.51
CA THR A 162 -22.13 -5.19 1.81
C THR A 162 -20.93 -5.12 2.73
N LEU A 163 -19.73 -5.47 2.24
CA LEU A 163 -18.50 -5.41 3.05
C LEU A 163 -18.11 -3.96 3.35
N VAL A 164 -18.27 -3.07 2.39
CA VAL A 164 -18.04 -1.62 2.59
C VAL A 164 -18.94 -1.07 3.69
N ASP A 165 -20.22 -1.44 3.71
CA ASP A 165 -21.19 -0.97 4.71
C ASP A 165 -20.87 -1.53 6.12
N ILE A 166 -20.42 -2.78 6.22
CA ILE A 166 -19.91 -3.35 7.47
C ILE A 166 -18.75 -2.49 7.99
N VAL A 167 -17.72 -2.24 7.17
CA VAL A 167 -16.56 -1.45 7.59
C VAL A 167 -16.95 -0.01 7.94
N LYS A 168 -17.84 0.62 7.18
CA LYS A 168 -18.36 1.96 7.49
C LYS A 168 -19.11 2.02 8.83
N SER A 169 -19.75 0.94 9.25
CA SER A 169 -20.44 0.88 10.54
C SER A 169 -19.50 1.01 11.73
N TRP A 170 -18.22 0.72 11.56
CA TRP A 170 -17.19 0.86 12.60
C TRP A 170 -16.63 2.28 12.72
N LYS A 171 -16.96 3.19 11.79
CA LYS A 171 -16.47 4.57 11.80
C LYS A 171 -16.57 5.27 13.17
N PRO A 172 -17.67 5.15 13.95
CA PRO A 172 -17.76 5.81 15.25
C PRO A 172 -16.67 5.40 16.26
N LEU A 173 -16.08 4.20 16.11
CA LEU A 173 -14.99 3.73 16.97
C LEU A 173 -13.70 4.51 16.74
N PHE A 174 -13.54 5.10 15.55
CA PHE A 174 -12.34 5.77 15.08
C PHE A 174 -12.43 7.31 15.12
N GLU A 175 -13.64 7.87 15.12
CA GLU A 175 -13.85 9.34 15.00
C GLU A 175 -13.18 10.14 16.11
N GLN A 176 -13.12 9.62 17.33
CA GLN A 176 -12.44 10.27 18.46
C GLN A 176 -10.93 10.48 18.24
N TYR A 177 -10.34 9.75 17.28
CA TYR A 177 -8.93 9.86 16.87
C TYR A 177 -8.75 10.65 15.57
N ASN A 178 -9.81 11.38 15.14
CA ASN A 178 -9.84 12.12 13.87
C ASN A 178 -9.69 11.24 12.61
N ILE A 179 -10.11 9.97 12.72
CA ILE A 179 -10.12 8.99 11.64
C ILE A 179 -11.58 8.84 11.17
N HIS A 180 -11.93 9.55 10.10
CA HIS A 180 -13.32 9.75 9.70
C HIS A 180 -13.61 9.48 8.22
N ARG A 181 -12.56 9.21 7.40
CA ARG A 181 -12.68 8.95 5.97
C ARG A 181 -12.89 7.45 5.74
N PHE A 182 -14.12 7.01 5.57
CA PHE A 182 -14.48 5.63 5.23
C PHE A 182 -15.20 5.65 3.88
N LYS A 183 -14.47 5.30 2.81
CA LYS A 183 -15.01 5.40 1.45
C LYS A 183 -14.75 4.15 0.64
N LYS A 184 -15.67 3.83 -0.29
CA LYS A 184 -15.41 2.87 -1.36
C LYS A 184 -14.45 3.50 -2.36
N GLY A 185 -13.42 2.75 -2.77
CA GLY A 185 -12.42 3.24 -3.70
C GLY A 185 -11.22 2.31 -3.81
N TRP A 186 -10.14 2.82 -4.33
CA TRP A 186 -8.88 2.11 -4.48
C TRP A 186 -8.26 1.72 -3.11
N SER A 187 -7.61 0.55 -3.03
CA SER A 187 -7.12 -0.03 -1.77
C SER A 187 -5.59 -0.16 -1.67
N GLY A 188 -4.90 -0.23 -2.79
CA GLY A 188 -3.45 -0.41 -2.85
C GLY A 188 -3.02 -1.11 -4.13
N VAL A 189 -1.75 -0.98 -4.50
CA VAL A 189 -1.17 -1.57 -5.71
C VAL A 189 -0.83 -3.03 -5.50
N ASP A 190 -0.15 -3.36 -4.40
CA ASP A 190 0.34 -4.71 -4.12
C ASP A 190 -0.78 -5.70 -3.86
N ILE A 191 -1.79 -5.31 -3.08
CA ILE A 191 -2.95 -6.15 -2.80
C ILE A 191 -4.01 -6.11 -3.89
N GLY A 192 -3.96 -5.12 -4.79
CA GLY A 192 -4.93 -4.90 -5.86
C GLY A 192 -5.23 -6.14 -6.72
N PRO A 193 -4.22 -6.93 -7.11
CA PRO A 193 -4.44 -8.15 -7.91
C PRO A 193 -5.32 -9.22 -7.22
N LEU A 194 -5.41 -9.22 -5.90
CA LEU A 194 -6.27 -10.17 -5.16
C LEU A 194 -7.77 -9.99 -5.46
N LYS A 195 -8.19 -8.86 -6.04
CA LYS A 195 -9.59 -8.64 -6.47
C LYS A 195 -10.07 -9.62 -7.53
N GLU A 196 -9.15 -10.26 -8.25
CA GLU A 196 -9.43 -11.20 -9.32
C GLU A 196 -9.64 -12.65 -8.81
N LEU A 197 -9.52 -12.89 -7.51
CA LEU A 197 -9.81 -14.21 -6.93
C LEU A 197 -11.30 -14.55 -7.07
N ASP A 198 -11.62 -15.81 -7.33
CA ASP A 198 -13.01 -16.30 -7.43
C ASP A 198 -13.86 -15.98 -6.20
N ARG A 199 -13.22 -15.99 -5.02
CA ARG A 199 -13.77 -15.52 -3.75
C ARG A 199 -13.07 -14.22 -3.40
N ARG A 200 -13.64 -13.11 -3.88
CA ARG A 200 -13.06 -11.79 -3.74
C ARG A 200 -13.01 -11.34 -2.29
N PRO A 201 -11.81 -11.05 -1.74
CA PRO A 201 -11.65 -10.55 -0.38
C PRO A 201 -12.03 -9.08 -0.24
N LEU A 202 -12.16 -8.61 1.00
CA LEU A 202 -12.14 -7.19 1.32
C LEU A 202 -10.73 -6.64 1.11
N LEU A 203 -10.56 -5.72 0.15
CA LEU A 203 -9.30 -4.98 0.00
C LEU A 203 -9.45 -3.59 0.63
N ILE A 204 -8.46 -3.18 1.43
CA ILE A 204 -8.53 -1.96 2.22
C ILE A 204 -7.18 -1.27 2.28
N GLY A 205 -7.14 0.02 1.98
CA GLY A 205 -5.95 0.86 2.08
C GLY A 205 -6.06 1.84 3.24
N LEU A 206 -4.97 2.04 3.98
CA LEU A 206 -4.85 3.12 4.94
C LEU A 206 -4.88 4.46 4.19
N VAL A 207 -5.70 5.40 4.66
CA VAL A 207 -5.75 6.77 4.11
C VAL A 207 -5.20 7.73 5.15
N PRO A 208 -3.95 8.19 5.00
CA PRO A 208 -3.39 9.21 5.86
C PRO A 208 -3.79 10.62 5.44
N ASP A 209 -3.24 11.63 6.09
CA ASP A 209 -3.31 13.02 5.68
C ASP A 209 -2.36 13.27 4.50
N GLY A 210 -2.87 13.01 3.29
CA GLY A 210 -2.09 12.98 2.06
C GLY A 210 -1.74 14.36 1.47
N GLN A 211 -2.01 15.47 2.16
CA GLN A 211 -1.72 16.80 1.60
C GLN A 211 -0.23 17.04 1.35
N ARG A 212 0.63 16.41 2.16
CA ARG A 212 2.09 16.53 2.06
C ARG A 212 2.74 15.40 1.26
N TYR A 213 2.03 14.34 0.91
CA TYR A 213 2.60 13.13 0.32
C TYR A 213 3.43 13.45 -0.94
N PHE A 214 2.88 14.25 -1.86
CA PHE A 214 3.57 14.64 -3.09
C PHE A 214 4.69 15.68 -2.92
N ASP A 215 4.97 16.14 -1.70
CA ASP A 215 6.19 16.89 -1.39
C ASP A 215 7.40 15.96 -1.19
N PHE A 216 7.14 14.67 -0.96
CA PHE A 216 8.15 13.64 -0.68
C PHE A 216 8.18 12.54 -1.75
N HIS A 217 7.02 12.04 -2.16
CA HIS A 217 6.84 10.94 -3.11
C HIS A 217 7.74 11.09 -4.35
N HIS A 218 8.55 10.06 -4.62
CA HIS A 218 9.51 9.98 -5.72
C HIS A 218 10.48 11.18 -5.79
N SER A 219 10.94 11.67 -4.66
CA SER A 219 11.83 12.82 -4.59
C SER A 219 13.02 12.60 -3.63
N THR A 220 14.05 13.46 -3.77
CA THR A 220 15.19 13.48 -2.84
C THR A 220 14.81 13.87 -1.41
N SER A 221 13.58 14.32 -1.17
CA SER A 221 13.07 14.66 0.15
C SER A 221 12.41 13.48 0.87
N ASP A 222 12.28 12.33 0.20
CA ASP A 222 11.78 11.11 0.84
C ASP A 222 12.88 10.43 1.63
N VAL A 223 13.17 11.01 2.81
CA VAL A 223 14.23 10.62 3.72
C VAL A 223 13.70 10.46 5.14
N PHE A 224 14.41 9.68 5.95
CA PHE A 224 14.01 9.33 7.31
C PHE A 224 13.70 10.56 8.20
N GLU A 225 14.46 11.64 8.08
CA GLU A 225 14.31 12.87 8.86
C GLU A 225 12.95 13.55 8.66
N ASN A 226 12.28 13.26 7.56
CA ASN A 226 10.96 13.83 7.22
C ASN A 226 9.80 12.99 7.77
N VAL A 227 10.06 11.81 8.35
CA VAL A 227 9.05 10.96 8.97
C VAL A 227 8.79 11.38 10.41
N HIS A 228 7.54 11.68 10.73
CA HIS A 228 7.18 12.06 12.09
C HIS A 228 6.78 10.82 12.91
N LYS A 229 7.58 10.48 13.91
CA LYS A 229 7.40 9.28 14.75
C LYS A 229 5.96 9.08 15.24
N ARG A 230 5.33 10.11 15.79
CA ARG A 230 3.98 10.00 16.35
C ARG A 230 2.91 9.74 15.28
N GLU A 231 3.05 10.31 14.10
CA GLU A 231 2.13 10.08 12.99
C GLU A 231 2.23 8.62 12.53
N LEU A 232 3.46 8.11 12.39
CA LEU A 232 3.74 6.72 12.04
C LEU A 232 3.14 5.73 13.07
N GLU A 233 3.37 5.96 14.37
CA GLU A 233 2.79 5.15 15.44
C GLU A 233 1.24 5.13 15.40
N LEU A 234 0.60 6.26 15.10
CA LEU A 234 -0.85 6.35 14.96
C LEU A 234 -1.35 5.56 13.74
N GLY A 235 -0.61 5.57 12.63
CA GLY A 235 -0.91 4.75 11.45
C GLY A 235 -0.96 3.27 11.81
N ALA A 236 0.11 2.76 12.44
CA ALA A 236 0.18 1.36 12.87
C ALA A 236 -0.95 0.99 13.86
N ALA A 237 -1.23 1.84 14.84
CA ALA A 237 -2.31 1.61 15.81
C ALA A 237 -3.69 1.57 15.14
N THR A 238 -3.91 2.43 14.13
CA THR A 238 -5.13 2.47 13.33
C THR A 238 -5.31 1.18 12.53
N MET A 239 -4.25 0.70 11.89
CA MET A 239 -4.25 -0.56 11.15
C MET A 239 -4.46 -1.76 12.07
N ALA A 240 -3.78 -1.82 13.22
CA ALA A 240 -3.97 -2.88 14.22
C ALA A 240 -5.43 -2.95 14.69
N SER A 241 -6.06 -1.81 14.97
CA SER A 241 -7.47 -1.73 15.37
C SER A 241 -8.40 -2.25 14.26
N MET A 242 -8.13 -1.90 13.02
CA MET A 242 -8.93 -2.39 11.88
C MET A 242 -8.73 -3.89 11.67
N ILE A 243 -7.51 -4.42 11.78
CA ILE A 243 -7.24 -5.87 11.68
C ILE A 243 -8.02 -6.66 12.73
N MET A 244 -8.08 -6.17 13.97
CA MET A 244 -8.88 -6.81 15.03
C MET A 244 -10.37 -6.85 14.69
N LEU A 245 -10.92 -5.81 14.08
CA LEU A 245 -12.32 -5.75 13.66
C LEU A 245 -12.58 -6.69 12.46
N ILE A 246 -11.67 -6.71 11.49
CA ILE A 246 -11.74 -7.62 10.34
C ILE A 246 -11.71 -9.07 10.81
N ASP A 247 -10.75 -9.43 11.65
CA ASP A 247 -10.59 -10.80 12.17
C ASP A 247 -11.84 -11.28 12.91
N LYS A 248 -12.54 -10.37 13.59
CA LYS A 248 -13.69 -10.71 14.41
C LYS A 248 -15.02 -10.70 13.65
N TYR A 249 -15.21 -9.77 12.71
CA TYR A 249 -16.54 -9.45 12.19
C TYR A 249 -16.71 -9.61 10.67
N ILE A 250 -15.65 -9.69 9.87
CA ILE A 250 -15.78 -9.90 8.43
C ILE A 250 -16.06 -11.39 8.18
N PRO A 251 -17.13 -11.74 7.45
CA PRO A 251 -17.37 -13.12 7.04
C PRO A 251 -16.32 -13.57 6.02
N ALA A 252 -15.99 -14.86 6.01
CA ALA A 252 -15.22 -15.45 4.91
C ALA A 252 -16.05 -15.40 3.62
N PRO A 253 -15.43 -15.10 2.47
CA PRO A 253 -16.12 -15.00 1.18
C PRO A 253 -16.55 -16.36 0.60
#